data_ed46dd949cb30582ef730ba1e8d7a6df
#
_entry.id   ed46dd949cb30582ef730ba1e8d7a6df
#
_cell.length_a   1.000
_cell.length_b   1.000
_cell.length_c   1.000
_cell.angle_alpha   90.00
_cell.angle_beta   90.00
_cell.angle_gamma   90.00
#
_symmetry.space_group_name_H-M   'P 1'
#
loop_
_entity.id
_entity.type
_entity.pdbx_description
1 polymer ?
#
loop_
_entity_poly.entity_id
_entity_poly.type
_entity_poly.pdbx_seq_one_letter_code
_entity_poly.pdbx_strand_id
1 'polypeptide(L)'
;AAQMAQFMAYFQGNLAKEAGRLHKWRGPFWHRRYQHILVSDEDAAQIGRLRYTLANGCKENLVASPLDWPGVNSTRALLESEQLEGYWIDRTREQHAVLKAKKDRSLFRQPETVSFSPLPCWMHLQPSVLQQRIRELVTEIEAEALRRHHAEGTQPLGKRNVLRLDPHGLPLHSKWSPAPMFHCASKQARYAFREAYDLFCATFRQAADRLRAGKLPTAFPAGAFPPPMPLQLPIQAPG
;
A
#
# COMPACT_ATOMS: atom_id res chain seq x y z
N ALA A 1 -4.11 13.25 5.09
CA ALA A 1 -5.17 12.38 4.54
C ALA A 1 -5.42 12.65 3.05
N ALA A 2 -5.60 13.91 2.62
CA ALA A 2 -5.91 14.24 1.22
C ALA A 2 -4.80 13.79 0.26
N GLN A 3 -3.53 14.06 0.56
CA GLN A 3 -2.38 13.62 -0.25
C GLN A 3 -2.32 12.10 -0.40
N MET A 4 -2.53 11.35 0.69
CA MET A 4 -2.57 9.89 0.66
C MET A 4 -3.70 9.38 -0.25
N ALA A 5 -4.89 9.99 -0.16
CA ALA A 5 -6.01 9.60 -1.01
C ALA A 5 -5.74 9.90 -2.49
N GLN A 6 -5.16 11.05 -2.82
CA GLN A 6 -4.74 11.42 -4.18
C GLN A 6 -3.67 10.45 -4.71
N PHE A 7 -2.64 10.18 -3.90
CA PHE A 7 -1.61 9.21 -4.26
C PHE A 7 -2.21 7.82 -4.52
N MET A 8 -3.05 7.31 -3.63
CA MET A 8 -3.66 5.99 -3.80
C MET A 8 -4.62 5.93 -4.99
N ALA A 9 -5.37 7.00 -5.27
CA ALA A 9 -6.22 7.06 -6.46
C ALA A 9 -5.36 6.99 -7.75
N TYR A 10 -4.27 7.75 -7.79
CA TYR A 10 -3.33 7.74 -8.92
C TYR A 10 -2.65 6.36 -9.07
N PHE A 11 -2.04 5.86 -7.99
CA PHE A 11 -1.31 4.60 -7.96
C PHE A 11 -2.20 3.41 -8.34
N GLN A 12 -3.32 3.23 -7.63
CA GLN A 12 -4.23 2.11 -7.87
C GLN A 12 -4.90 2.19 -9.24
N GLY A 13 -5.25 3.40 -9.69
CA GLY A 13 -5.84 3.62 -11.01
C GLY A 13 -4.88 3.23 -12.14
N ASN A 14 -3.61 3.63 -12.06
CA ASN A 14 -2.60 3.27 -13.05
C ASN A 14 -2.23 1.79 -12.99
N LEU A 15 -2.03 1.25 -11.78
CA LEU A 15 -1.73 -0.19 -11.62
C LEU A 15 -2.85 -1.07 -12.17
N ALA A 16 -4.13 -0.73 -11.91
CA ALA A 16 -5.27 -1.46 -12.45
C ALA A 16 -5.31 -1.42 -13.99
N LYS A 17 -5.02 -0.27 -14.59
CA LYS A 17 -4.97 -0.12 -16.06
C LYS A 17 -3.84 -0.95 -16.67
N GLU A 18 -2.62 -0.86 -16.12
CA GLU A 18 -1.45 -1.56 -16.67
C GLU A 18 -1.55 -3.08 -16.46
N ALA A 19 -1.87 -3.53 -15.26
CA ALA A 19 -2.06 -4.96 -14.96
C ALA A 19 -3.28 -5.53 -15.71
N GLY A 20 -4.37 -4.77 -15.76
CA GLY A 20 -5.57 -5.17 -16.51
C GLY A 20 -5.28 -5.36 -17.99
N ARG A 21 -4.48 -4.48 -18.59
CA ARG A 21 -4.07 -4.60 -20.00
C ARG A 21 -3.14 -5.81 -20.21
N LEU A 22 -2.17 -6.01 -19.30
CA LEU A 22 -1.20 -7.10 -19.39
C LEU A 22 -1.90 -8.47 -19.32
N HIS A 23 -2.83 -8.63 -18.41
CA HIS A 23 -3.54 -9.88 -18.15
C HIS A 23 -4.90 -9.98 -18.85
N LYS A 24 -5.26 -9.02 -19.71
CA LYS A 24 -6.58 -8.94 -20.37
C LYS A 24 -7.74 -9.06 -19.38
N TRP A 25 -7.55 -8.46 -18.20
CA TRP A 25 -8.51 -8.49 -17.10
C TRP A 25 -9.82 -7.83 -17.50
N ARG A 26 -10.96 -8.45 -17.18
CA ARG A 26 -12.29 -7.92 -17.40
C ARG A 26 -13.00 -7.70 -16.07
N GLY A 27 -13.62 -6.53 -15.92
CA GLY A 27 -14.33 -6.14 -14.70
C GLY A 27 -13.50 -5.36 -13.70
N PRO A 28 -13.98 -5.15 -12.47
CA PRO A 28 -13.28 -4.40 -11.44
C PRO A 28 -11.97 -5.09 -11.06
N PHE A 29 -10.85 -4.36 -11.10
CA PHE A 29 -9.55 -4.88 -10.68
C PHE A 29 -9.42 -4.92 -9.15
N TRP A 30 -9.93 -3.87 -8.48
CA TRP A 30 -9.94 -3.78 -7.03
C TRP A 30 -11.34 -4.11 -6.49
N HIS A 31 -11.41 -5.06 -5.57
CA HIS A 31 -12.67 -5.44 -4.95
C HIS A 31 -13.22 -4.36 -4.01
N ARG A 32 -12.34 -3.63 -3.33
CA ARG A 32 -12.70 -2.59 -2.34
C ARG A 32 -11.72 -1.43 -2.41
N ARG A 33 -12.08 -0.32 -1.74
CA ARG A 33 -11.18 0.80 -1.49
C ARG A 33 -9.94 0.32 -0.71
N TYR A 34 -8.79 0.95 -0.95
CA TYR A 34 -7.59 0.65 -0.18
C TYR A 34 -7.83 0.82 1.33
N GLN A 35 -7.13 0.05 2.12
CA GLN A 35 -7.11 0.17 3.56
C GLN A 35 -5.70 0.59 3.99
N HIS A 36 -5.63 1.57 4.87
CA HIS A 36 -4.40 1.98 5.52
C HIS A 36 -4.40 1.46 6.96
N ILE A 37 -3.21 1.21 7.48
CA ILE A 37 -2.98 0.79 8.86
C ILE A 37 -2.08 1.83 9.48
N LEU A 38 -2.54 2.44 10.58
CA LEU A 38 -1.70 3.33 11.37
C LEU A 38 -0.70 2.51 12.17
N VAL A 39 0.58 2.89 12.09
CA VAL A 39 1.67 2.27 12.83
C VAL A 39 2.06 3.23 13.94
N SER A 40 2.18 2.74 15.17
CA SER A 40 2.61 3.56 16.30
C SER A 40 4.09 3.96 16.19
N ASP A 41 4.48 4.99 16.94
CA ASP A 41 5.86 5.48 16.95
C ASP A 41 6.84 4.54 17.66
N GLU A 42 6.34 3.46 18.24
CA GLU A 42 7.14 2.44 18.93
C GLU A 42 8.07 1.73 17.95
N ASP A 43 9.35 1.64 18.26
CA ASP A 43 10.37 0.98 17.44
C ASP A 43 9.95 -0.44 17.03
N ALA A 44 9.47 -1.22 18.01
CA ALA A 44 9.04 -2.59 17.76
C ALA A 44 7.84 -2.67 16.79
N ALA A 45 6.93 -1.69 16.78
CA ALA A 45 5.82 -1.63 15.84
C ALA A 45 6.31 -1.31 14.42
N GLN A 46 7.20 -0.34 14.28
CA GLN A 46 7.77 0.06 13.00
C GLN A 46 8.59 -1.08 12.37
N ILE A 47 9.50 -1.67 13.15
CA ILE A 47 10.33 -2.80 12.72
C ILE A 47 9.47 -4.02 12.38
N GLY A 48 8.50 -4.33 13.24
CA GLY A 48 7.56 -5.44 13.01
C GLY A 48 6.75 -5.25 11.73
N ARG A 49 6.39 -4.01 11.37
CA ARG A 49 5.67 -3.73 10.12
C ARG A 49 6.57 -3.85 8.89
N LEU A 50 7.81 -3.38 8.97
CA LEU A 50 8.79 -3.59 7.91
C LEU A 50 9.03 -5.09 7.69
N ARG A 51 9.29 -5.84 8.77
CA ARG A 51 9.45 -7.29 8.74
C ARG A 51 8.27 -8.00 8.07
N TYR A 52 7.04 -7.63 8.46
CA TYR A 52 5.82 -8.17 7.83
C TYR A 52 5.79 -7.92 6.32
N THR A 53 6.18 -6.71 5.88
CA THR A 53 6.19 -6.34 4.47
C THR A 53 7.22 -7.14 3.68
N LEU A 54 8.43 -7.28 4.21
CA LEU A 54 9.50 -8.07 3.58
C LEU A 54 9.17 -9.57 3.56
N ALA A 55 8.56 -10.09 4.62
CA ALA A 55 8.23 -11.50 4.78
C ALA A 55 7.04 -11.98 3.94
N ASN A 56 6.32 -11.07 3.26
CA ASN A 56 5.01 -11.40 2.68
C ASN A 56 5.04 -12.64 1.76
N GLY A 57 6.00 -12.72 0.83
CA GLY A 57 6.16 -13.87 -0.06
C GLY A 57 6.53 -15.17 0.67
N CYS A 58 7.35 -15.08 1.72
CA CYS A 58 7.75 -16.23 2.55
C CYS A 58 6.60 -16.70 3.44
N LYS A 59 5.85 -15.74 4.00
CA LYS A 59 4.70 -16.04 4.86
C LYS A 59 3.59 -16.81 4.13
N GLU A 60 3.39 -16.50 2.87
CA GLU A 60 2.40 -17.17 2.02
C GLU A 60 2.95 -18.42 1.30
N ASN A 61 4.11 -18.94 1.74
CA ASN A 61 4.78 -20.13 1.19
C ASN A 61 5.11 -20.03 -0.32
N LEU A 62 5.25 -18.82 -0.83
CA LEU A 62 5.54 -18.60 -2.25
C LEU A 62 7.03 -18.70 -2.56
N VAL A 63 7.88 -18.17 -1.66
CA VAL A 63 9.34 -18.18 -1.80
C VAL A 63 10.01 -18.48 -0.47
N ALA A 64 11.25 -19.01 -0.50
CA ALA A 64 12.04 -19.31 0.68
C ALA A 64 12.67 -18.05 1.30
N SER A 65 13.05 -17.10 0.46
CA SER A 65 13.69 -15.84 0.84
C SER A 65 12.93 -14.65 0.24
N PRO A 66 12.89 -13.50 0.93
CA PRO A 66 12.41 -12.25 0.33
C PRO A 66 13.14 -11.87 -0.97
N LEU A 67 14.40 -12.27 -1.12
CA LEU A 67 15.23 -12.04 -2.32
C LEU A 67 14.80 -12.89 -3.52
N ASP A 68 14.10 -13.98 -3.29
CA ASP A 68 13.60 -14.86 -4.34
C ASP A 68 12.29 -14.41 -4.97
N TRP A 69 11.70 -13.33 -4.44
CA TRP A 69 10.44 -12.81 -5.00
C TRP A 69 10.64 -12.34 -6.45
N PRO A 70 9.87 -12.87 -7.41
CA PRO A 70 10.11 -12.59 -8.84
C PRO A 70 9.62 -11.22 -9.32
N GLY A 71 8.80 -10.55 -8.51
CA GLY A 71 8.23 -9.23 -8.83
C GLY A 71 9.02 -8.08 -8.21
N VAL A 72 8.43 -6.89 -8.26
CA VAL A 72 8.99 -5.69 -7.62
C VAL A 72 9.03 -5.90 -6.11
N ASN A 73 10.21 -5.65 -5.52
CA ASN A 73 10.50 -5.87 -4.12
C ASN A 73 11.58 -4.88 -3.67
N SER A 74 11.45 -4.37 -2.48
CA SER A 74 12.41 -3.41 -1.91
C SER A 74 13.60 -4.07 -1.19
N THR A 75 13.58 -5.39 -0.97
CA THR A 75 14.57 -6.09 -0.12
C THR A 75 16.00 -5.86 -0.61
N ARG A 76 16.26 -6.06 -1.91
CA ARG A 76 17.59 -5.86 -2.48
C ARG A 76 18.04 -4.40 -2.36
N ALA A 77 17.20 -3.46 -2.75
CA ALA A 77 17.49 -2.05 -2.67
C ALA A 77 17.79 -1.59 -1.23
N LEU A 78 17.07 -2.13 -0.25
CA LEU A 78 17.32 -1.85 1.18
C LEU A 78 18.66 -2.46 1.67
N LEU A 79 19.02 -3.66 1.19
CA LEU A 79 20.28 -4.33 1.56
C LEU A 79 21.50 -3.65 0.95
N GLU A 80 21.39 -3.17 -0.27
CA GLU A 80 22.47 -2.60 -1.06
C GLU A 80 22.48 -1.07 -0.99
N SER A 81 21.49 -0.45 -0.32
CA SER A 81 21.25 1.00 -0.30
C SER A 81 21.11 1.60 -1.70
N GLU A 82 20.49 0.85 -2.58
CA GLU A 82 20.24 1.23 -3.96
C GLU A 82 18.87 1.87 -4.13
N GLN A 83 18.68 2.52 -5.26
CA GLN A 83 17.40 3.01 -5.71
C GLN A 83 16.73 1.96 -6.60
N LEU A 84 15.40 1.92 -6.58
CA LEU A 84 14.67 1.18 -7.60
C LEU A 84 14.52 2.06 -8.83
N GLU A 85 14.95 1.55 -9.97
CA GLU A 85 14.81 2.22 -11.25
C GLU A 85 13.63 1.66 -12.03
N GLY A 86 12.97 2.52 -12.78
CA GLY A 86 11.84 2.15 -13.60
C GLY A 86 11.55 3.20 -14.66
N TYR A 87 10.45 3.01 -15.37
CA TYR A 87 9.99 3.97 -16.38
C TYR A 87 8.54 4.36 -16.10
N TRP A 88 8.31 5.66 -16.00
CA TRP A 88 6.97 6.18 -16.15
C TRP A 88 6.64 6.29 -17.64
N ILE A 89 5.42 5.91 -18.04
CA ILE A 89 5.01 5.91 -19.43
C ILE A 89 3.81 6.82 -19.59
N ASP A 90 3.96 7.88 -20.39
CA ASP A 90 2.84 8.73 -20.78
C ASP A 90 1.94 8.02 -21.80
N ARG A 91 1.00 7.25 -21.28
CA ARG A 91 0.07 6.44 -22.08
C ARG A 91 -0.86 7.28 -22.94
N THR A 92 -1.19 8.47 -22.51
CA THR A 92 -2.06 9.38 -23.27
C THR A 92 -1.35 9.84 -24.53
N ARG A 93 -0.11 10.33 -24.39
CA ARG A 93 0.71 10.72 -25.54
C ARG A 93 1.07 9.54 -26.43
N GLU A 94 1.42 8.39 -25.85
CA GLU A 94 1.69 7.16 -26.58
C GLU A 94 0.49 6.79 -27.47
N GLN A 95 -0.72 6.79 -26.94
CA GLN A 95 -1.93 6.44 -27.68
C GLN A 95 -2.23 7.44 -28.79
N HIS A 96 -2.13 8.71 -28.53
CA HIS A 96 -2.32 9.75 -29.55
C HIS A 96 -1.28 9.66 -30.68
N ALA A 97 -0.05 9.29 -30.36
CA ALA A 97 1.00 9.11 -31.35
C ALA A 97 0.81 7.84 -32.20
N VAL A 98 0.33 6.75 -31.59
CA VAL A 98 -0.02 5.50 -32.32
C VAL A 98 -1.16 5.77 -33.31
N LEU A 99 -2.20 6.50 -32.91
CA LEU A 99 -3.31 6.90 -33.80
C LEU A 99 -2.84 7.77 -34.98
N LYS A 100 -1.73 8.50 -34.82
CA LYS A 100 -1.12 9.34 -35.88
C LYS A 100 0.00 8.61 -36.63
N ALA A 101 0.10 7.29 -36.57
CA ALA A 101 1.14 6.46 -37.18
C ALA A 101 2.59 6.85 -36.80
N LYS A 102 2.80 7.51 -35.68
CA LYS A 102 4.12 7.87 -35.16
C LYS A 102 4.65 6.80 -34.20
N LYS A 103 5.86 6.42 -34.32
CA LYS A 103 6.42 5.10 -34.28
C LYS A 103 7.24 4.74 -33.06
N ASP A 104 7.90 5.68 -32.42
CA ASP A 104 8.86 5.32 -31.38
C ASP A 104 8.23 5.48 -30.00
N ARG A 105 7.93 4.34 -29.39
CA ARG A 105 7.36 4.28 -28.03
C ARG A 105 8.35 4.71 -26.95
N SER A 106 9.64 4.73 -27.24
CA SER A 106 10.67 5.15 -26.29
C SER A 106 10.52 6.63 -25.92
N LEU A 107 10.00 7.46 -26.83
CA LEU A 107 9.77 8.90 -26.64
C LEU A 107 8.75 9.21 -25.53
N PHE A 108 7.96 8.23 -25.12
CA PHE A 108 6.92 8.38 -24.08
C PHE A 108 7.32 7.76 -22.75
N ARG A 109 8.56 7.31 -22.63
CA ARG A 109 9.12 6.72 -21.42
C ARG A 109 10.05 7.72 -20.74
N GLN A 110 9.80 7.98 -19.48
CA GLN A 110 10.68 8.78 -18.64
C GLN A 110 11.28 7.88 -17.57
N PRO A 111 12.60 7.88 -17.40
CA PRO A 111 13.23 7.15 -16.31
C PRO A 111 12.81 7.77 -14.99
N GLU A 112 12.46 6.92 -14.03
CA GLU A 112 12.05 7.31 -12.70
C GLU A 112 12.77 6.45 -11.67
N THR A 113 13.10 7.03 -10.54
CA THR A 113 13.78 6.34 -9.44
C THR A 113 12.96 6.47 -8.15
N VAL A 114 12.98 5.41 -7.36
CA VAL A 114 12.38 5.39 -6.02
C VAL A 114 13.49 5.14 -5.00
N SER A 115 13.70 6.12 -4.13
CA SER A 115 14.62 6.01 -2.99
C SER A 115 13.88 5.57 -1.75
N PHE A 116 14.57 4.87 -0.86
CA PHE A 116 14.04 4.44 0.42
C PHE A 116 14.65 5.26 1.55
N SER A 117 13.82 5.88 2.37
CA SER A 117 14.26 6.49 3.62
C SER A 117 14.25 5.45 4.74
N PRO A 118 15.14 5.55 5.72
CA PRO A 118 15.08 4.74 6.94
C PRO A 118 13.74 4.86 7.64
N LEU A 119 13.37 3.85 8.43
CA LEU A 119 12.25 3.98 9.36
C LEU A 119 12.51 5.15 10.32
N PRO A 120 11.47 5.86 10.80
CA PRO A 120 11.64 6.93 11.78
C PRO A 120 12.51 6.53 12.98
N CYS A 121 12.32 5.33 13.53
CA CYS A 121 13.14 4.81 14.63
C CYS A 121 14.61 4.54 14.24
N TRP A 122 14.94 4.50 12.97
CA TRP A 122 16.30 4.25 12.45
C TRP A 122 16.96 5.46 11.79
N MET A 123 16.31 6.62 11.77
CA MET A 123 16.85 7.82 11.12
C MET A 123 18.18 8.29 11.69
N HIS A 124 18.48 7.92 12.93
CA HIS A 124 19.76 8.24 13.61
C HIS A 124 20.90 7.27 13.30
N LEU A 125 20.60 6.14 12.63
CA LEU A 125 21.58 5.10 12.34
C LEU A 125 22.47 5.46 11.14
N GLN A 126 23.74 5.07 11.23
CA GLN A 126 24.65 5.13 10.09
C GLN A 126 24.23 4.12 9.00
N PRO A 127 24.49 4.42 7.71
CA PRO A 127 24.08 3.54 6.60
C PRO A 127 24.53 2.09 6.73
N SER A 128 25.74 1.84 7.20
CA SER A 128 26.28 0.48 7.42
C SER A 128 25.52 -0.29 8.51
N VAL A 129 25.12 0.40 9.58
CA VAL A 129 24.34 -0.18 10.67
C VAL A 129 22.92 -0.47 10.17
N LEU A 130 22.34 0.43 9.38
CA LEU A 130 21.03 0.22 8.77
C LEU A 130 21.03 -1.02 7.87
N GLN A 131 22.02 -1.15 6.98
CA GLN A 131 22.15 -2.34 6.13
C GLN A 131 22.29 -3.62 6.97
N GLN A 132 23.06 -3.57 8.06
CA GLN A 132 23.20 -4.72 8.96
C GLN A 132 21.86 -5.12 9.58
N ARG A 133 21.05 -4.14 10.05
CA ARG A 133 19.70 -4.39 10.58
C ARG A 133 18.78 -5.02 9.54
N ILE A 134 18.83 -4.58 8.29
CA ILE A 134 18.05 -5.18 7.21
C ILE A 134 18.50 -6.63 6.95
N ARG A 135 19.82 -6.90 6.94
CA ARG A 135 20.34 -8.28 6.79
C ARG A 135 19.84 -9.19 7.91
N GLU A 136 19.88 -8.72 9.15
CA GLU A 136 19.37 -9.44 10.32
C GLU A 136 17.90 -9.78 10.15
N LEU A 137 17.05 -8.83 9.75
CA LEU A 137 15.64 -9.06 9.48
C LEU A 137 15.41 -10.10 8.36
N VAL A 138 16.16 -10.04 7.28
CA VAL A 138 16.05 -11.01 6.18
C VAL A 138 16.42 -12.40 6.67
N THR A 139 17.53 -12.54 7.40
CA THR A 139 17.97 -13.82 7.98
C THR A 139 16.94 -14.40 8.95
N GLU A 140 16.32 -13.56 9.78
CA GLU A 140 15.25 -13.99 10.68
C GLU A 140 14.01 -14.49 9.92
N ILE A 141 13.63 -13.79 8.83
CA ILE A 141 12.51 -14.19 7.98
C ILE A 141 12.76 -15.55 7.34
N GLU A 142 13.95 -15.76 6.79
CA GLU A 142 14.38 -17.01 6.16
C GLU A 142 14.38 -18.16 7.18
N ALA A 143 14.99 -17.92 8.36
CA ALA A 143 15.02 -18.92 9.42
C ALA A 143 13.62 -19.30 9.94
N GLU A 144 12.72 -18.33 10.04
CA GLU A 144 11.33 -18.61 10.43
C GLU A 144 10.58 -19.38 9.35
N ALA A 145 10.74 -19.00 8.08
CA ALA A 145 10.14 -19.73 6.96
C ALA A 145 10.61 -21.19 6.93
N LEU A 146 11.92 -21.41 7.09
CA LEU A 146 12.51 -22.74 7.13
C LEU A 146 11.95 -23.58 8.31
N ARG A 147 11.92 -23.02 9.53
CA ARG A 147 11.35 -23.71 10.69
C ARG A 147 9.89 -24.12 10.47
N ARG A 148 9.09 -23.21 9.88
CA ARG A 148 7.69 -23.50 9.58
C ARG A 148 7.56 -24.63 8.56
N HIS A 149 8.33 -24.59 7.47
CA HIS A 149 8.33 -25.64 6.46
C HIS A 149 8.72 -27.00 7.03
N HIS A 150 9.73 -27.03 7.91
CA HIS A 150 10.09 -28.27 8.62
C HIS A 150 8.97 -28.78 9.53
N ALA A 151 8.32 -27.90 10.29
CA ALA A 151 7.24 -28.29 11.19
C ALA A 151 5.98 -28.77 10.45
N GLU A 152 5.67 -28.21 9.30
CA GLU A 152 4.49 -28.52 8.50
C GLU A 152 4.74 -29.58 7.41
N GLY A 153 5.98 -30.02 7.21
CA GLY A 153 6.35 -30.94 6.13
C GLY A 153 6.11 -30.34 4.74
N THR A 154 6.19 -29.03 4.61
CA THR A 154 5.91 -28.28 3.36
C THR A 154 7.19 -27.74 2.74
N GLN A 155 7.08 -27.25 1.49
CA GLN A 155 8.14 -26.53 0.79
C GLN A 155 7.55 -25.28 0.13
N PRO A 156 8.36 -24.21 -0.05
CA PRO A 156 7.90 -23.04 -0.79
C PRO A 156 7.66 -23.39 -2.25
N LEU A 157 6.70 -22.71 -2.87
CA LEU A 157 6.34 -22.91 -4.27
C LEU A 157 7.54 -22.67 -5.21
N GLY A 158 8.37 -21.68 -4.89
CA GLY A 158 9.56 -21.28 -5.61
C GLY A 158 9.29 -20.31 -6.76
N LYS A 159 10.30 -19.49 -7.05
CA LYS A 159 10.24 -18.40 -8.05
C LYS A 159 9.64 -18.82 -9.41
N ARG A 160 10.07 -19.96 -9.94
CA ARG A 160 9.62 -20.43 -11.26
C ARG A 160 8.12 -20.75 -11.28
N ASN A 161 7.64 -21.38 -10.24
CA ASN A 161 6.23 -21.77 -10.13
C ASN A 161 5.35 -20.56 -9.83
N VAL A 162 5.82 -19.60 -9.03
CA VAL A 162 5.12 -18.32 -8.82
C VAL A 162 4.88 -17.61 -10.15
N LEU A 163 5.87 -17.56 -11.05
CA LEU A 163 5.73 -16.92 -12.37
C LEU A 163 4.77 -17.67 -13.32
N ARG A 164 4.44 -18.93 -13.02
CA ARG A 164 3.53 -19.75 -13.82
C ARG A 164 2.10 -19.78 -13.26
N LEU A 165 1.87 -19.17 -12.10
CA LEU A 165 0.51 -19.09 -11.55
C LEU A 165 -0.41 -18.37 -12.52
N ASP A 166 -1.60 -18.93 -12.70
CA ASP A 166 -2.65 -18.27 -13.46
C ASP A 166 -3.14 -17.02 -12.70
N PRO A 167 -3.00 -15.81 -13.26
CA PRO A 167 -3.47 -14.59 -12.62
C PRO A 167 -5.00 -14.55 -12.42
N HIS A 168 -5.75 -15.37 -13.14
CA HIS A 168 -7.20 -15.52 -13.01
C HIS A 168 -7.60 -16.67 -12.07
N GLY A 169 -6.63 -17.45 -11.59
CA GLY A 169 -6.86 -18.55 -10.66
C GLY A 169 -7.39 -18.05 -9.32
N LEU A 170 -8.43 -18.70 -8.81
CA LEU A 170 -8.95 -18.44 -7.48
C LEU A 170 -8.23 -19.33 -6.45
N PRO A 171 -7.90 -18.79 -5.26
CA PRO A 171 -7.32 -19.62 -4.21
C PRO A 171 -8.34 -20.68 -3.75
N LEU A 172 -7.85 -21.89 -3.53
CA LEU A 172 -8.70 -23.01 -3.04
C LEU A 172 -9.32 -22.71 -1.66
N HIS A 173 -8.60 -21.94 -0.85
CA HIS A 173 -9.05 -21.52 0.48
C HIS A 173 -8.77 -20.04 0.68
N SER A 174 -9.80 -19.25 0.91
CA SER A 174 -9.65 -17.87 1.35
C SER A 174 -9.96 -17.78 2.84
N LYS A 175 -8.94 -17.45 3.65
CA LYS A 175 -9.14 -17.08 5.05
C LYS A 175 -9.49 -15.60 5.10
N TRP A 176 -10.74 -15.29 5.40
CA TRP A 176 -11.10 -13.91 5.67
C TRP A 176 -10.65 -13.56 7.10
N SER A 177 -9.89 -12.47 7.23
CA SER A 177 -9.64 -11.84 8.52
C SER A 177 -9.80 -10.32 8.35
N PRO A 178 -10.40 -9.63 9.32
CA PRO A 178 -10.46 -8.18 9.27
C PRO A 178 -9.04 -7.62 9.32
N ALA A 179 -8.71 -6.69 8.43
CA ALA A 179 -7.43 -6.02 8.51
C ALA A 179 -7.40 -5.12 9.75
N PRO A 180 -6.31 -5.10 10.53
CA PRO A 180 -6.19 -4.27 11.71
C PRO A 180 -6.21 -2.78 11.31
N MET A 181 -6.86 -1.94 12.11
CA MET A 181 -6.82 -0.49 11.93
C MET A 181 -5.49 0.11 12.42
N PHE A 182 -4.91 -0.50 13.43
CA PHE A 182 -3.70 -0.03 14.10
C PHE A 182 -2.69 -1.17 14.24
N HIS A 183 -1.42 -0.86 14.10
CA HIS A 183 -0.31 -1.74 14.40
C HIS A 183 0.52 -1.08 15.51
N CYS A 184 0.39 -1.61 16.73
CA CYS A 184 1.04 -1.11 17.94
C CYS A 184 1.76 -2.26 18.65
N ALA A 185 2.91 -1.98 19.23
CA ALA A 185 3.65 -2.96 20.02
C ALA A 185 3.05 -3.11 21.43
N SER A 186 2.61 -2.00 22.04
CA SER A 186 2.02 -2.00 23.40
C SER A 186 0.50 -1.92 23.39
N LYS A 187 -0.10 -2.39 24.48
CA LYS A 187 -1.53 -2.21 24.73
C LYS A 187 -1.88 -0.74 24.96
N GLN A 188 -0.99 0.01 25.60
CA GLN A 188 -1.20 1.44 25.89
C GLN A 188 -1.31 2.24 24.59
N ALA A 189 -0.38 2.09 23.65
CA ALA A 189 -0.47 2.75 22.35
C ALA A 189 -1.74 2.36 21.60
N ARG A 190 -2.14 1.10 21.66
CA ARG A 190 -3.37 0.62 21.03
C ARG A 190 -4.62 1.28 21.63
N TYR A 191 -4.69 1.45 22.95
CA TYR A 191 -5.80 2.15 23.59
C TYR A 191 -5.84 3.61 23.20
N ALA A 192 -4.70 4.31 23.22
CA ALA A 192 -4.62 5.70 22.79
C ALA A 192 -5.10 5.92 21.36
N PHE A 193 -4.65 5.06 20.42
CA PHE A 193 -5.14 5.13 19.03
C PHE A 193 -6.64 4.83 18.92
N ARG A 194 -7.15 3.90 19.71
CA ARG A 194 -8.57 3.55 19.70
C ARG A 194 -9.40 4.73 20.22
N GLU A 195 -9.00 5.34 21.31
CA GLU A 195 -9.67 6.50 21.89
C GLU A 195 -9.69 7.68 20.91
N ALA A 196 -8.54 7.98 20.29
CA ALA A 196 -8.44 9.03 19.27
C ALA A 196 -9.35 8.75 18.05
N TYR A 197 -9.44 7.50 17.62
CA TYR A 197 -10.33 7.11 16.53
C TYR A 197 -11.80 7.21 16.91
N ASP A 198 -12.17 6.78 18.10
CA ASP A 198 -13.56 6.83 18.58
C ASP A 198 -14.01 8.30 18.74
N LEU A 199 -13.13 9.18 19.24
CA LEU A 199 -13.36 10.63 19.29
C LEU A 199 -13.54 11.24 17.89
N PHE A 200 -12.66 10.87 16.95
CA PHE A 200 -12.78 11.30 15.54
C PHE A 200 -14.13 10.88 14.94
N CYS A 201 -14.54 9.63 15.14
CA CYS A 201 -15.80 9.10 14.64
C CYS A 201 -17.01 9.83 15.27
N ALA A 202 -16.96 10.09 16.57
CA ALA A 202 -18.03 10.83 17.26
C ALA A 202 -18.16 12.27 16.73
N THR A 203 -17.04 12.97 16.60
CA THR A 203 -16.99 14.32 16.05
C THR A 203 -17.48 14.38 14.61
N PHE A 204 -17.08 13.38 13.77
CA PHE A 204 -17.55 13.30 12.39
C PHE A 204 -19.05 13.08 12.32
N ARG A 205 -19.62 12.19 13.14
CA ARG A 205 -21.06 11.92 13.17
C ARG A 205 -21.85 13.17 13.58
N GLN A 206 -21.39 13.87 14.62
CA GLN A 206 -22.03 15.13 15.04
C GLN A 206 -22.02 16.18 13.93
N ALA A 207 -20.88 16.34 13.23
CA ALA A 207 -20.80 17.24 12.09
C ALA A 207 -21.77 16.80 10.94
N ALA A 208 -21.82 15.51 10.64
CA ALA A 208 -22.72 14.97 9.63
C ALA A 208 -24.20 15.19 9.98
N ASP A 209 -24.58 15.04 11.25
CA ASP A 209 -25.95 15.26 11.71
C ASP A 209 -26.32 16.75 11.64
N ARG A 210 -25.39 17.65 12.00
CA ARG A 210 -25.59 19.10 11.83
C ARG A 210 -25.79 19.47 10.37
N LEU A 211 -24.98 18.89 9.47
CA LEU A 211 -25.12 19.12 8.03
C LEU A 211 -26.49 18.64 7.51
N ARG A 212 -26.92 17.43 7.91
CA ARG A 212 -28.24 16.88 7.54
C ARG A 212 -29.39 17.75 8.06
N ALA A 213 -29.22 18.40 9.23
CA ALA A 213 -30.17 19.33 9.79
C ALA A 213 -30.11 20.74 9.15
N GLY A 214 -29.34 20.92 8.07
CA GLY A 214 -29.21 22.21 7.37
C GLY A 214 -28.43 23.27 8.12
N LYS A 215 -27.69 22.92 9.19
CA LYS A 215 -26.91 23.87 9.99
C LYS A 215 -25.59 24.16 9.31
N LEU A 216 -25.46 25.30 8.67
CA LEU A 216 -24.26 25.75 7.97
C LEU A 216 -23.70 27.02 8.63
N PRO A 217 -22.37 27.25 8.63
CA PRO A 217 -21.32 26.33 8.22
C PRO A 217 -21.13 25.16 9.18
N THR A 218 -20.79 23.96 8.68
CA THR A 218 -20.46 22.79 9.49
C THR A 218 -19.00 22.40 9.29
N ALA A 219 -18.22 22.45 10.34
CA ALA A 219 -16.82 22.01 10.34
C ALA A 219 -16.71 20.52 10.65
N PHE A 220 -15.99 19.79 9.83
CA PHE A 220 -15.64 18.39 10.04
C PHE A 220 -14.27 18.27 10.70
N PRO A 221 -13.98 17.19 11.43
CA PRO A 221 -12.67 17.00 12.04
C PRO A 221 -11.56 16.96 10.97
N ALA A 222 -10.37 17.41 11.34
CA ALA A 222 -9.21 17.44 10.45
C ALA A 222 -8.91 16.05 9.87
N GLY A 223 -8.65 15.98 8.57
CA GLY A 223 -8.42 14.71 7.88
C GLY A 223 -9.67 13.95 7.44
N ALA A 224 -10.85 14.44 7.76
CA ALA A 224 -12.09 13.88 7.25
C ALA A 224 -12.28 14.19 5.76
N PHE A 225 -13.05 13.32 5.10
CA PHE A 225 -13.63 13.59 3.78
C PHE A 225 -15.11 13.89 3.98
N PRO A 226 -15.49 15.16 4.08
CA PRO A 226 -16.89 15.51 4.25
C PRO A 226 -17.70 15.10 3.02
N PRO A 227 -19.00 14.81 3.17
CA PRO A 227 -19.88 14.65 2.03
C PRO A 227 -19.91 15.93 1.19
N PRO A 228 -20.21 15.85 -0.13
CA PRO A 228 -20.36 17.04 -0.95
C PRO A 228 -21.40 17.97 -0.31
N MET A 229 -20.96 19.23 -0.07
CA MET A 229 -21.88 20.23 0.48
C MET A 229 -22.96 20.55 -0.55
N PRO A 230 -24.24 20.68 -0.15
CA PRO A 230 -25.27 21.12 -1.05
C PRO A 230 -24.89 22.52 -1.60
N LEU A 231 -24.95 22.67 -2.91
CA LEU A 231 -24.79 23.98 -3.55
C LEU A 231 -25.92 24.88 -3.01
N GLN A 232 -25.58 25.94 -2.32
CA GLN A 232 -26.51 27.03 -2.03
C GLN A 232 -26.75 27.77 -3.35
N LEU A 233 -27.75 27.38 -4.09
CA LEU A 233 -28.25 28.25 -5.16
C LEU A 233 -28.80 29.52 -4.50
N PRO A 234 -28.37 30.72 -4.93
CA PRO A 234 -28.97 31.93 -4.44
C PRO A 234 -30.49 31.86 -4.70
N ILE A 235 -31.26 31.95 -3.64
CA ILE A 235 -32.70 32.05 -3.74
C ILE A 235 -32.95 33.38 -4.45
N GLN A 236 -33.34 33.33 -5.74
CA GLN A 236 -33.87 34.51 -6.41
C GLN A 236 -35.13 34.92 -5.64
N ALA A 237 -35.06 36.10 -5.03
CA ALA A 237 -36.28 36.68 -4.43
C ALA A 237 -37.34 36.79 -5.52
N PRO A 238 -38.57 36.37 -5.24
CA PRO A 238 -39.64 36.59 -6.20
C PRO A 238 -39.82 38.10 -6.41
N GLY A 239 -39.73 38.54 -7.68
CA GLY A 239 -39.98 39.90 -8.11
C GLY A 239 -41.45 40.29 -7.99
#